data_9c9b06003f0540ab94fb47f72ee97362
#
_entry.id   9c9b06003f0540ab94fb47f72ee97362
#
_cell.length_a   1.000
_cell.length_b   1.000
_cell.length_c   1.000
_cell.angle_alpha   90.00
_cell.angle_beta   90.00
_cell.angle_gamma   90.00
#
_symmetry.space_group_name_H-M   'P 1'
#
loop_
_entity.id
_entity.type
_entity.pdbx_description
1 polymer ?
#
loop_
_entity_poly.entity_id
_entity_poly.type
_entity_poly.pdbx_seq_one_letter_code
_entity_poly.pdbx_strand_id
1 'polypeptide(L)'
;MQIIEEIIKNIPNGIYYLAVAYIVWKAAHFYFVRFRDIEKKVCDVDGIKKKIDDEIGPVLVKINSTSDRIARYIITKDSLNPAFFSTASPIELNTFAKEVLTESGAKNFIDNSFAFLSSKIEERNPKSTLDIQQLAISVVFDLVDTEAFSKVKDFVYNNPKYKEQGIDMPIIINIAALYFRDEYFKKHPELKEADLK
;
A
#
# COMPACT_ATOMS: atom_id res chain seq x y z
N MET A 1 -2.64 66.93 -21.68
CA MET A 1 -3.91 66.42 -22.25
C MET A 1 -4.36 67.18 -23.49
N GLN A 2 -4.28 68.47 -23.56
CA GLN A 2 -4.71 69.31 -24.72
C GLN A 2 -4.04 68.95 -26.06
N ILE A 3 -2.73 68.59 -26.08
CA ILE A 3 -2.00 68.24 -27.30
C ILE A 3 -2.50 66.94 -27.92
N ILE A 4 -2.91 65.99 -27.09
CA ILE A 4 -3.43 64.67 -27.57
C ILE A 4 -4.84 64.83 -28.17
N GLU A 5 -5.68 65.71 -27.62
CA GLU A 5 -7.00 66.03 -28.12
C GLU A 5 -6.93 66.74 -29.47
N GLU A 6 -5.95 67.61 -29.68
CA GLU A 6 -5.75 68.35 -30.92
C GLU A 6 -5.22 67.45 -32.03
N ILE A 7 -4.38 66.47 -31.72
CA ILE A 7 -3.90 65.46 -32.67
C ILE A 7 -5.07 64.54 -33.12
N ILE A 8 -5.92 64.12 -32.17
CA ILE A 8 -7.06 63.22 -32.48
C ILE A 8 -8.09 63.94 -33.36
N LYS A 9 -8.32 65.24 -33.16
CA LYS A 9 -9.26 66.03 -33.96
C LYS A 9 -8.86 66.19 -35.46
N ASN A 10 -7.58 66.11 -35.75
CA ASN A 10 -7.04 66.29 -37.10
C ASN A 10 -6.76 65.01 -37.86
N ILE A 11 -7.00 63.84 -37.25
CA ILE A 11 -6.84 62.56 -37.92
C ILE A 11 -8.08 62.29 -38.78
N PRO A 12 -7.94 62.03 -40.10
CA PRO A 12 -9.08 61.60 -40.93
C PRO A 12 -9.73 60.37 -40.31
N ASN A 13 -11.06 60.35 -40.18
CA ASN A 13 -11.81 59.26 -39.55
C ASN A 13 -11.41 57.89 -40.07
N GLY A 14 -11.00 57.77 -41.32
CA GLY A 14 -10.52 56.51 -41.92
C GLY A 14 -9.24 55.96 -41.28
N ILE A 15 -8.29 56.85 -40.90
CA ILE A 15 -7.01 56.46 -40.25
C ILE A 15 -7.27 56.01 -38.83
N TYR A 16 -8.18 56.65 -38.09
CA TYR A 16 -8.59 56.21 -36.76
C TYR A 16 -9.16 54.78 -36.76
N TYR A 17 -10.08 54.48 -37.68
CA TYR A 17 -10.64 53.15 -37.76
C TYR A 17 -9.60 52.08 -38.13
N LEU A 18 -8.64 52.41 -39.00
CA LEU A 18 -7.54 51.48 -39.33
C LEU A 18 -6.63 51.22 -38.13
N ALA A 19 -6.33 52.27 -37.32
CA ALA A 19 -5.52 52.11 -36.10
C ALA A 19 -6.23 51.21 -35.04
N VAL A 20 -7.53 51.43 -34.82
CA VAL A 20 -8.34 50.61 -33.93
C VAL A 20 -8.41 49.18 -34.41
N ALA A 21 -8.68 48.96 -35.72
CA ALA A 21 -8.69 47.65 -36.30
C ALA A 21 -7.35 46.91 -36.17
N TYR A 22 -6.23 47.61 -36.33
CA TYR A 22 -4.88 47.05 -36.10
C TYR A 22 -4.64 46.63 -34.67
N ILE A 23 -5.04 47.47 -33.69
CA ILE A 23 -4.89 47.15 -32.27
C ILE A 23 -5.73 45.94 -31.91
N VAL A 24 -6.98 45.87 -32.35
CA VAL A 24 -7.88 44.73 -32.11
C VAL A 24 -7.32 43.46 -32.75
N TRP A 25 -6.83 43.54 -33.99
CA TRP A 25 -6.20 42.42 -34.68
C TRP A 25 -4.95 41.91 -33.96
N LYS A 26 -4.09 42.82 -33.52
CA LYS A 26 -2.87 42.52 -32.78
C LYS A 26 -3.16 41.87 -31.43
N ALA A 27 -4.17 42.37 -30.71
CA ALA A 27 -4.63 41.75 -29.44
C ALA A 27 -5.20 40.35 -29.68
N ALA A 28 -6.08 40.19 -30.70
CA ALA A 28 -6.64 38.91 -31.05
C ALA A 28 -5.56 37.89 -31.45
N HIS A 29 -4.57 38.33 -32.24
CA HIS A 29 -3.44 37.50 -32.66
C HIS A 29 -2.60 37.05 -31.45
N PHE A 30 -2.32 37.96 -30.51
CA PHE A 30 -1.57 37.65 -29.27
C PHE A 30 -2.31 36.62 -28.39
N TYR A 31 -3.64 36.78 -28.21
CA TYR A 31 -4.46 35.82 -27.49
C TYR A 31 -4.51 34.48 -28.19
N PHE A 32 -4.63 34.45 -29.49
CA PHE A 32 -4.69 33.22 -30.27
C PHE A 32 -3.37 32.40 -30.21
N VAL A 33 -2.23 33.09 -30.30
CA VAL A 33 -0.93 32.44 -30.17
C VAL A 33 -0.74 31.85 -28.75
N ARG A 34 -1.10 32.62 -27.72
CA ARG A 34 -1.03 32.14 -26.35
C ARG A 34 -1.98 30.96 -26.07
N PHE A 35 -3.16 30.99 -26.65
CA PHE A 35 -4.11 29.90 -26.49
C PHE A 35 -3.57 28.59 -27.08
N ARG A 36 -2.98 28.64 -28.28
CA ARG A 36 -2.33 27.46 -28.88
C ARG A 36 -1.15 26.92 -28.06
N ASP A 37 -0.39 27.80 -27.42
CA ASP A 37 0.70 27.35 -26.55
C ASP A 37 0.19 26.65 -25.28
N ILE A 38 -0.95 27.09 -24.75
CA ILE A 38 -1.61 26.42 -23.62
C ILE A 38 -2.16 25.06 -24.05
N GLU A 39 -2.84 24.97 -25.20
CA GLU A 39 -3.33 23.68 -25.73
C GLU A 39 -2.20 22.67 -25.90
N LYS A 40 -1.06 23.07 -26.46
CA LYS A 40 0.10 22.18 -26.59
C LYS A 40 0.58 21.68 -25.22
N LYS A 41 0.70 22.56 -24.23
CA LYS A 41 1.10 22.17 -22.88
C LYS A 41 0.10 21.22 -22.21
N VAL A 42 -1.19 21.40 -22.43
CA VAL A 42 -2.22 20.49 -21.94
C VAL A 42 -2.08 19.10 -22.57
N CYS A 43 -1.89 19.03 -23.91
CA CYS A 43 -1.63 17.76 -24.59
C CYS A 43 -0.36 17.06 -24.09
N ASP A 44 0.71 17.82 -23.78
CA ASP A 44 1.94 17.27 -23.20
C ASP A 44 1.71 16.67 -21.80
N VAL A 45 0.89 17.32 -20.97
CA VAL A 45 0.51 16.81 -19.64
C VAL A 45 -0.31 15.52 -19.74
N ASP A 46 -1.25 15.44 -20.67
CA ASP A 46 -2.03 14.22 -20.89
C ASP A 46 -1.15 13.06 -21.39
N GLY A 47 -0.16 13.37 -22.24
CA GLY A 47 0.84 12.39 -22.68
C GLY A 47 1.70 11.86 -21.54
N ILE A 48 2.12 12.72 -20.59
CA ILE A 48 2.86 12.33 -19.41
C ILE A 48 1.98 11.49 -18.47
N LYS A 49 0.73 11.91 -18.24
CA LYS A 49 -0.23 11.17 -17.43
C LYS A 49 -0.42 9.75 -17.96
N LYS A 50 -0.63 9.63 -19.27
CA LYS A 50 -0.78 8.33 -19.94
C LYS A 50 0.46 7.43 -19.74
N LYS A 51 1.68 7.98 -19.87
CA LYS A 51 2.92 7.23 -19.59
C LYS A 51 3.02 6.78 -18.13
N ILE A 52 2.59 7.61 -17.18
CA ILE A 52 2.57 7.23 -15.76
C ILE A 52 1.61 6.07 -15.55
N ASP A 53 0.41 6.14 -16.10
CA ASP A 53 -0.64 5.13 -15.89
C ASP A 53 -0.29 3.80 -16.63
N ASP A 54 0.21 3.88 -17.86
CA ASP A 54 0.44 2.69 -18.71
C ASP A 54 1.80 2.00 -18.46
N GLU A 55 2.85 2.77 -18.13
CA GLU A 55 4.20 2.22 -18.01
C GLU A 55 4.69 2.15 -16.56
N ILE A 56 4.51 3.22 -15.78
CA ILE A 56 5.05 3.32 -14.42
C ILE A 56 4.14 2.62 -13.42
N GLY A 57 2.82 2.76 -13.55
CA GLY A 57 1.84 2.14 -12.66
C GLY A 57 2.04 0.62 -12.53
N PRO A 58 2.08 -0.16 -13.62
CA PRO A 58 2.31 -1.60 -13.57
C PRO A 58 3.67 -1.97 -12.96
N VAL A 59 4.72 -1.16 -13.20
CA VAL A 59 6.05 -1.39 -12.61
C VAL A 59 6.03 -1.18 -11.10
N LEU A 60 5.37 -0.13 -10.60
CA LEU A 60 5.21 0.11 -9.17
C LEU A 60 4.44 -1.01 -8.47
N VAL A 61 3.36 -1.50 -9.07
CA VAL A 61 2.61 -2.66 -8.55
C VAL A 61 3.50 -3.90 -8.49
N LYS A 62 4.32 -4.15 -9.52
CA LYS A 62 5.25 -5.27 -9.54
C LYS A 62 6.38 -5.14 -8.51
N ILE A 63 6.91 -3.94 -8.31
CA ILE A 63 7.92 -3.66 -7.28
C ILE A 63 7.32 -3.91 -5.89
N ASN A 64 6.15 -3.38 -5.59
CA ASN A 64 5.48 -3.60 -4.32
C ASN A 64 5.22 -5.09 -4.06
N SER A 65 4.66 -5.81 -5.04
CA SER A 65 4.42 -7.25 -4.90
C SER A 65 5.71 -8.06 -4.70
N THR A 66 6.82 -7.66 -5.33
CA THR A 66 8.12 -8.32 -5.16
C THR A 66 8.72 -8.00 -3.79
N SER A 67 8.61 -6.75 -3.32
CA SER A 67 9.04 -6.33 -1.99
C SER A 67 8.30 -7.11 -0.90
N ASP A 68 6.98 -7.25 -1.03
CA ASP A 68 6.15 -8.03 -0.11
C ASP A 68 6.54 -9.52 -0.10
N ARG A 69 6.87 -10.09 -1.26
CA ARG A 69 7.35 -11.48 -1.36
C ARG A 69 8.70 -11.66 -0.69
N ILE A 70 9.63 -10.73 -0.85
CA ILE A 70 10.94 -10.75 -0.21
C ILE A 70 10.77 -10.60 1.31
N ALA A 71 9.96 -9.65 1.78
CA ALA A 71 9.68 -9.47 3.20
C ALA A 71 9.11 -10.75 3.83
N ARG A 72 8.11 -11.37 3.18
CA ARG A 72 7.54 -12.66 3.60
C ARG A 72 8.59 -13.79 3.62
N TYR A 73 9.44 -13.86 2.61
CA TYR A 73 10.50 -14.88 2.55
C TYR A 73 11.49 -14.72 3.70
N ILE A 74 11.93 -13.50 4.01
CA ILE A 74 12.82 -13.20 5.13
C ILE A 74 12.15 -13.59 6.45
N ILE A 75 10.90 -13.16 6.67
CA ILE A 75 10.13 -13.49 7.87
C ILE A 75 10.02 -15.01 8.04
N THR A 76 9.75 -15.74 6.97
CA THR A 76 9.56 -17.20 7.05
C THR A 76 10.87 -17.94 7.26
N LYS A 77 11.96 -17.50 6.62
CA LYS A 77 13.24 -18.22 6.65
C LYS A 77 14.03 -18.04 7.92
N ASP A 78 14.09 -16.80 8.43
CA ASP A 78 14.96 -16.46 9.56
C ASP A 78 14.26 -16.54 10.92
N SER A 79 12.94 -16.63 10.95
CA SER A 79 12.16 -16.56 12.19
C SER A 79 11.60 -17.90 12.69
N LEU A 80 11.85 -19.00 11.99
CA LEU A 80 11.50 -20.35 12.47
C LEU A 80 12.55 -20.84 13.50
N ASN A 81 12.71 -20.07 14.57
CA ASN A 81 13.61 -20.47 15.65
C ASN A 81 13.03 -21.65 16.43
N PRO A 82 13.77 -22.76 16.59
CA PRO A 82 13.32 -23.96 17.34
C PRO A 82 12.90 -23.65 18.78
N ALA A 83 13.34 -22.52 19.35
CA ALA A 83 12.90 -22.09 20.68
C ALA A 83 11.40 -21.80 20.76
N PHE A 84 10.75 -21.43 19.64
CA PHE A 84 9.33 -21.07 19.59
C PHE A 84 8.46 -22.08 18.85
N PHE A 85 9.03 -22.83 17.92
CA PHE A 85 8.28 -23.70 17.00
C PHE A 85 8.73 -25.16 17.15
N SER A 86 7.77 -26.09 17.01
CA SER A 86 8.12 -27.48 16.83
C SER A 86 8.72 -27.71 15.44
N THR A 87 9.70 -28.60 15.35
CA THR A 87 10.30 -28.99 14.07
C THR A 87 9.47 -30.03 13.31
N ALA A 88 8.32 -30.45 13.87
CA ALA A 88 7.40 -31.37 13.23
C ALA A 88 6.57 -30.68 12.12
N SER A 89 6.15 -31.42 11.13
CA SER A 89 5.19 -30.96 10.12
C SER A 89 3.80 -31.50 10.48
N PRO A 90 2.78 -30.64 10.60
CA PRO A 90 2.77 -29.18 10.45
C PRO A 90 3.48 -28.48 11.60
N ILE A 91 4.04 -27.27 11.32
CA ILE A 91 4.70 -26.44 12.34
C ILE A 91 3.66 -26.03 13.39
N GLU A 92 3.98 -26.24 14.66
CA GLU A 92 3.12 -25.89 15.80
C GLU A 92 3.82 -24.98 16.79
N LEU A 93 3.03 -24.17 17.53
CA LEU A 93 3.53 -23.35 18.63
C LEU A 93 3.85 -24.25 19.83
N ASN A 94 5.08 -24.18 20.35
CA ASN A 94 5.44 -24.82 21.59
C ASN A 94 4.88 -24.04 22.81
N THR A 95 5.09 -24.54 24.02
CA THR A 95 4.60 -23.92 25.26
C THR A 95 5.12 -22.49 25.42
N PHE A 96 6.39 -22.26 25.11
CA PHE A 96 7.03 -20.96 25.24
C PHE A 96 6.42 -19.93 24.27
N ALA A 97 6.21 -20.31 23.01
CA ALA A 97 5.53 -19.45 22.02
C ALA A 97 4.09 -19.11 22.42
N LYS A 98 3.37 -20.04 23.06
CA LYS A 98 2.01 -19.79 23.60
C LYS A 98 2.02 -18.78 24.75
N GLU A 99 3.05 -18.81 25.62
CA GLU A 99 3.24 -17.78 26.64
C GLU A 99 3.50 -16.42 26.01
N VAL A 100 4.45 -16.35 25.07
CA VAL A 100 4.77 -15.11 24.32
C VAL A 100 3.54 -14.56 23.59
N LEU A 101 2.76 -15.40 22.96
CA LEU A 101 1.50 -15.03 22.29
C LEU A 101 0.52 -14.34 23.25
N THR A 102 0.44 -14.82 24.48
CA THR A 102 -0.47 -14.28 25.51
C THR A 102 0.08 -12.98 26.10
N GLU A 103 1.33 -12.99 26.54
CA GLU A 103 1.99 -11.86 27.21
C GLU A 103 2.16 -10.64 26.29
N SER A 104 2.45 -10.87 25.00
CA SER A 104 2.57 -9.79 24.02
C SER A 104 1.23 -9.14 23.66
N GLY A 105 0.11 -9.75 24.04
CA GLY A 105 -1.22 -9.33 23.58
C GLY A 105 -1.56 -9.75 22.15
N ALA A 106 -0.68 -10.49 21.47
CA ALA A 106 -0.91 -10.94 20.10
C ALA A 106 -2.14 -11.88 20.00
N LYS A 107 -2.39 -12.69 21.05
CA LYS A 107 -3.61 -13.50 21.13
C LYS A 107 -4.86 -12.63 21.06
N ASN A 108 -4.95 -11.61 21.89
CA ASN A 108 -6.10 -10.71 21.95
C ASN A 108 -6.27 -9.95 20.62
N PHE A 109 -5.16 -9.55 19.99
CA PHE A 109 -5.18 -8.93 18.67
C PHE A 109 -5.82 -9.86 17.62
N ILE A 110 -5.38 -11.12 17.55
CA ILE A 110 -5.92 -12.11 16.62
C ILE A 110 -7.41 -12.38 16.91
N ASP A 111 -7.77 -12.62 18.18
CA ASP A 111 -9.14 -12.91 18.58
C ASP A 111 -10.10 -11.77 18.18
N ASN A 112 -9.69 -10.51 18.39
CA ASN A 112 -10.48 -9.32 18.04
C ASN A 112 -10.55 -9.06 16.53
N SER A 113 -9.50 -9.42 15.79
CA SER A 113 -9.41 -9.19 14.35
C SER A 113 -9.80 -10.41 13.52
N PHE A 114 -10.22 -11.51 14.16
CA PHE A 114 -10.42 -12.81 13.53
C PHE A 114 -11.33 -12.76 12.30
N ALA A 115 -12.49 -12.11 12.40
CA ALA A 115 -13.47 -12.02 11.31
C ALA A 115 -12.86 -11.27 10.10
N PHE A 116 -12.12 -10.18 10.35
CA PHE A 116 -11.46 -9.42 9.31
C PHE A 116 -10.34 -10.22 8.65
N LEU A 117 -9.48 -10.89 9.44
CA LEU A 117 -8.39 -11.72 8.93
C LEU A 117 -8.93 -12.90 8.11
N SER A 118 -10.02 -13.53 8.56
CA SER A 118 -10.67 -14.63 7.84
C SER A 118 -11.19 -14.17 6.47
N SER A 119 -11.90 -13.03 6.41
CA SER A 119 -12.38 -12.49 5.14
C SER A 119 -11.23 -12.23 4.15
N LYS A 120 -10.07 -11.77 4.64
CA LYS A 120 -8.88 -11.55 3.81
C LYS A 120 -8.26 -12.83 3.28
N ILE A 121 -8.35 -13.94 3.99
CA ILE A 121 -7.96 -15.26 3.47
C ILE A 121 -8.95 -15.72 2.40
N GLU A 122 -10.26 -15.64 2.69
CA GLU A 122 -11.32 -16.06 1.77
C GLU A 122 -11.31 -15.29 0.45
N GLU A 123 -11.06 -13.98 0.48
CA GLU A 123 -10.88 -13.14 -0.72
C GLU A 123 -9.79 -13.67 -1.65
N ARG A 124 -8.75 -14.32 -1.11
CA ARG A 124 -7.61 -14.87 -1.86
C ARG A 124 -7.82 -16.31 -2.32
N ASN A 125 -8.98 -16.93 -2.00
CA ASN A 125 -9.42 -18.25 -2.43
C ASN A 125 -8.34 -19.34 -2.26
N PRO A 126 -7.88 -19.65 -1.03
CA PRO A 126 -6.85 -20.65 -0.77
C PRO A 126 -7.33 -22.06 -1.20
N LYS A 127 -6.43 -22.85 -1.77
CA LYS A 127 -6.74 -24.20 -2.27
C LYS A 127 -6.09 -25.31 -1.44
N SER A 128 -5.16 -24.96 -0.57
CA SER A 128 -4.39 -25.92 0.24
C SER A 128 -4.14 -25.40 1.65
N THR A 129 -3.81 -26.28 2.58
CA THR A 129 -3.38 -25.91 3.94
C THR A 129 -2.10 -25.06 3.91
N LEU A 130 -1.20 -25.32 2.95
CA LEU A 130 0.01 -24.53 2.76
C LEU A 130 -0.33 -23.09 2.32
N ASP A 131 -1.29 -22.92 1.41
CA ASP A 131 -1.75 -21.59 0.99
C ASP A 131 -2.28 -20.81 2.20
N ILE A 132 -3.09 -21.44 3.06
CA ILE A 132 -3.65 -20.83 4.27
C ILE A 132 -2.54 -20.43 5.23
N GLN A 133 -1.51 -21.26 5.41
CA GLN A 133 -0.38 -20.90 6.28
C GLN A 133 0.38 -19.68 5.75
N GLN A 134 0.65 -19.63 4.44
CA GLN A 134 1.32 -18.49 3.83
C GLN A 134 0.46 -17.21 3.86
N LEU A 135 -0.84 -17.36 3.61
CA LEU A 135 -1.79 -16.26 3.69
C LEU A 135 -1.94 -15.74 5.11
N ALA A 136 -1.96 -16.62 6.12
CA ALA A 136 -2.01 -16.20 7.52
C ALA A 136 -0.86 -15.27 7.90
N ILE A 137 0.37 -15.61 7.49
CA ILE A 137 1.54 -14.74 7.69
C ILE A 137 1.33 -13.39 6.97
N SER A 138 0.86 -13.43 5.72
CA SER A 138 0.65 -12.23 4.93
C SER A 138 -0.40 -11.29 5.54
N VAL A 139 -1.57 -11.82 5.94
CA VAL A 139 -2.66 -10.96 6.46
C VAL A 139 -2.34 -10.39 7.84
N VAL A 140 -1.60 -11.13 8.69
CA VAL A 140 -1.11 -10.61 9.96
C VAL A 140 -0.06 -9.52 9.73
N PHE A 141 0.86 -9.74 8.79
CA PHE A 141 1.88 -8.75 8.43
C PHE A 141 1.26 -7.45 7.91
N ASP A 142 0.21 -7.53 7.09
CA ASP A 142 -0.50 -6.35 6.56
C ASP A 142 -1.10 -5.46 7.65
N LEU A 143 -1.32 -5.99 8.86
CA LEU A 143 -1.87 -5.26 10.01
C LEU A 143 -0.83 -4.75 11.01
N VAL A 144 0.45 -5.05 10.82
CA VAL A 144 1.52 -4.68 11.76
C VAL A 144 1.58 -3.16 11.97
N ASP A 145 1.32 -2.37 10.93
CA ASP A 145 1.38 -0.91 11.03
C ASP A 145 0.08 -0.25 11.49
N THR A 146 -0.92 -1.05 11.85
CA THR A 146 -2.18 -0.53 12.40
C THR A 146 -2.07 -0.24 13.90
N GLU A 147 -2.94 0.64 14.40
CA GLU A 147 -3.04 0.95 15.82
C GLU A 147 -3.43 -0.30 16.66
N ALA A 148 -4.20 -1.20 16.07
CA ALA A 148 -4.61 -2.45 16.72
C ALA A 148 -3.42 -3.34 17.12
N PHE A 149 -2.29 -3.24 16.39
CA PHE A 149 -1.07 -4.01 16.66
C PHE A 149 -0.09 -3.27 17.59
N SER A 150 -0.38 -2.05 18.04
CA SER A 150 0.55 -1.21 18.83
C SER A 150 1.03 -1.89 20.10
N LYS A 151 0.14 -2.53 20.86
CA LYS A 151 0.51 -3.25 22.10
C LYS A 151 1.52 -4.36 21.86
N VAL A 152 1.41 -5.06 20.74
CA VAL A 152 2.35 -6.12 20.35
C VAL A 152 3.71 -5.52 20.00
N LYS A 153 3.73 -4.40 19.27
CA LYS A 153 4.96 -3.64 19.00
C LYS A 153 5.64 -3.20 20.29
N ASP A 154 4.88 -2.60 21.20
CA ASP A 154 5.41 -2.12 22.49
C ASP A 154 6.02 -3.27 23.31
N PHE A 155 5.39 -4.44 23.30
CA PHE A 155 5.94 -5.62 23.96
C PHE A 155 7.30 -6.00 23.38
N VAL A 156 7.42 -6.09 22.06
CA VAL A 156 8.67 -6.46 21.37
C VAL A 156 9.77 -5.43 21.64
N TYR A 157 9.46 -4.13 21.53
CA TYR A 157 10.44 -3.07 21.75
C TYR A 157 10.90 -2.98 23.19
N ASN A 158 10.03 -3.22 24.16
CA ASN A 158 10.37 -3.17 25.58
C ASN A 158 11.00 -4.48 26.09
N ASN A 159 10.82 -5.59 25.38
CA ASN A 159 11.30 -6.90 25.77
C ASN A 159 12.08 -7.57 24.62
N PRO A 160 13.22 -7.02 24.16
CA PRO A 160 14.02 -7.61 23.09
C PRO A 160 14.58 -8.99 23.46
N LYS A 161 14.59 -9.31 24.77
CA LYS A 161 14.83 -10.63 25.31
C LYS A 161 13.74 -10.97 26.32
N TYR A 162 13.04 -12.05 26.07
CA TYR A 162 12.03 -12.59 26.97
C TYR A 162 12.48 -13.96 27.46
N LYS A 163 12.69 -14.09 28.75
CA LYS A 163 13.22 -15.33 29.38
C LYS A 163 14.48 -15.86 28.66
N GLU A 164 15.47 -14.99 28.48
CA GLU A 164 16.76 -15.28 27.80
C GLU A 164 16.66 -15.53 26.27
N GLN A 165 15.47 -15.59 25.67
CA GLN A 165 15.30 -15.75 24.24
C GLN A 165 15.08 -14.40 23.58
N GLY A 166 15.79 -14.15 22.45
CA GLY A 166 15.58 -12.97 21.63
C GLY A 166 14.18 -13.01 21.00
N ILE A 167 13.43 -11.91 21.10
CA ILE A 167 12.14 -11.73 20.44
C ILE A 167 12.26 -10.52 19.54
N ASP A 168 11.90 -10.70 18.27
CA ASP A 168 11.80 -9.65 17.28
C ASP A 168 10.42 -9.67 16.59
N MET A 169 10.17 -8.66 15.76
CA MET A 169 8.90 -8.55 15.04
C MET A 169 8.61 -9.75 14.12
N PRO A 170 9.56 -10.28 13.35
CA PRO A 170 9.35 -11.50 12.55
C PRO A 170 8.89 -12.70 13.39
N ILE A 171 9.50 -12.92 14.55
CA ILE A 171 9.12 -14.03 15.44
C ILE A 171 7.67 -13.86 15.91
N ILE A 172 7.30 -12.67 16.40
CA ILE A 172 5.96 -12.43 16.92
C ILE A 172 4.88 -12.52 15.84
N ILE A 173 5.19 -12.05 14.62
CA ILE A 173 4.29 -12.17 13.47
C ILE A 173 4.03 -13.64 13.14
N ASN A 174 5.07 -14.48 13.13
CA ASN A 174 4.91 -15.91 12.87
C ASN A 174 4.14 -16.62 13.99
N ILE A 175 4.39 -16.26 15.26
CA ILE A 175 3.62 -16.80 16.39
C ILE A 175 2.13 -16.45 16.23
N ALA A 176 1.82 -15.19 15.96
CA ALA A 176 0.44 -14.72 15.75
C ALA A 176 -0.22 -15.38 14.55
N ALA A 177 0.51 -15.49 13.43
CA ALA A 177 0.00 -16.09 12.20
C ALA A 177 -0.29 -17.60 12.35
N LEU A 178 0.56 -18.34 13.06
CA LEU A 178 0.32 -19.75 13.33
C LEU A 178 -0.87 -19.94 14.27
N TYR A 179 -1.01 -19.10 15.29
CA TYR A 179 -2.19 -19.10 16.14
C TYR A 179 -3.45 -18.83 15.33
N PHE A 180 -3.44 -17.79 14.48
CA PHE A 180 -4.56 -17.47 13.61
C PHE A 180 -4.90 -18.63 12.66
N ARG A 181 -3.90 -19.25 12.01
CA ARG A 181 -4.08 -20.43 11.17
C ARG A 181 -4.78 -21.56 11.92
N ASP A 182 -4.33 -21.85 13.12
CA ASP A 182 -4.87 -22.97 13.91
C ASP A 182 -6.33 -22.69 14.32
N GLU A 183 -6.66 -21.44 14.70
CA GLU A 183 -8.05 -21.03 14.97
C GLU A 183 -8.91 -21.04 13.69
N TYR A 184 -8.34 -20.68 12.55
CA TYR A 184 -9.03 -20.74 11.25
C TYR A 184 -9.39 -22.19 10.88
N PHE A 185 -8.47 -23.15 11.03
CA PHE A 185 -8.75 -24.55 10.79
C PHE A 185 -9.75 -25.18 11.76
N LYS A 186 -9.86 -24.67 12.98
CA LYS A 186 -10.93 -25.12 13.90
C LYS A 186 -12.33 -24.76 13.39
N LYS A 187 -12.45 -23.65 12.67
CA LYS A 187 -13.70 -23.19 12.09
C LYS A 187 -13.97 -23.75 10.70
N HIS A 188 -12.93 -24.19 10.02
CA HIS A 188 -12.95 -24.74 8.66
C HIS A 188 -12.26 -26.11 8.59
N PRO A 189 -12.79 -27.14 9.29
CA PRO A 189 -12.16 -28.47 9.37
C PRO A 189 -12.04 -29.16 8.02
N GLU A 190 -12.95 -28.85 7.07
CA GLU A 190 -12.98 -29.38 5.71
C GLU A 190 -11.71 -29.06 4.91
N LEU A 191 -11.06 -27.91 5.19
CA LEU A 191 -9.84 -27.50 4.51
C LEU A 191 -8.61 -28.29 4.97
N LYS A 192 -8.63 -28.82 6.18
CA LYS A 192 -7.55 -29.64 6.73
C LYS A 192 -7.59 -31.07 6.18
N GLU A 193 -8.79 -31.56 5.82
CA GLU A 193 -8.98 -32.89 5.27
C GLU A 193 -8.71 -32.96 3.75
N ALA A 194 -8.78 -31.83 3.06
CA ALA A 194 -8.59 -31.76 1.61
C ALA A 194 -7.16 -32.14 1.17
N ASP A 195 -6.15 -31.89 2.01
CA ASP A 195 -4.75 -32.24 1.70
C ASP A 195 -4.39 -33.72 1.98
N LEU A 196 -5.31 -34.50 2.55
CA LEU A 196 -5.12 -35.92 2.87
C LEU A 196 -5.62 -36.86 1.76
N LYS A 197 -6.15 -36.31 0.68
CA LYS A 197 -6.62 -37.05 -0.52
C LYS A 197 -5.71 -36.82 -1.71
#